data_326527a3cec87ee2d2d9c989835b91b2
#
_entry.id   326527a3cec87ee2d2d9c989835b91b2
#
_cell.length_a   1.000
_cell.length_b   1.000
_cell.length_c   1.000
_cell.angle_alpha   90.00
_cell.angle_beta   90.00
_cell.angle_gamma   90.00
#
_symmetry.space_group_name_H-M   'P 1'
#
loop_
_entity.id
_entity.type
_entity.pdbx_description
1 polymer ?
#
loop_
_entity_poly.entity_id
_entity_poly.type
_entity_poly.pdbx_seq_one_letter_code
_entity_poly.pdbx_strand_id
1 'polypeptide(L)'
;MKNLIFILLITITSCNMENKDVLITIKTPYGDMKAILFEETPLHKKNFIDLTKQGQFNSTIFHRVMKDFMIQGGDVNLKGDPNAIDYTIPSEFNDKFFHSKGALAAARQPDNVNPKKESSGCQFYIVDGQVFSRDELTIDIQALYQGVQLLFQEEEYKDLRNEFIQVQNNRDETKKLALQYKDIVDEKYGIKTSMDIVPEKLDAYSNVGGSPHLDGEYTVFGRIVEGIDIIDKIAAVKTGQGNKPIEDVPMTISLEMVKKNFISKNYGYQYPNK
;
A
#
# COMPACT_ATOMS: atom_id res chain seq x y z
N MET A 1 23.34 68.48 -15.12
CA MET A 1 23.53 67.03 -15.38
C MET A 1 22.58 66.29 -14.48
N LYS A 2 21.47 65.76 -15.03
CA LYS A 2 20.43 65.04 -14.25
C LYS A 2 20.71 63.55 -14.43
N ASN A 3 21.09 62.85 -13.34
CA ASN A 3 21.23 61.40 -13.32
C ASN A 3 19.85 60.77 -13.24
N LEU A 4 19.45 60.11 -14.31
CA LEU A 4 18.23 59.29 -14.37
C LEU A 4 18.59 57.92 -13.83
N ILE A 5 18.15 57.57 -12.63
CA ILE A 5 18.28 56.22 -12.06
C ILE A 5 17.12 55.38 -12.65
N PHE A 6 17.48 54.43 -13.52
CA PHE A 6 16.57 53.41 -14.06
C PHE A 6 16.42 52.31 -13.00
N ILE A 7 15.31 52.33 -12.25
CA ILE A 7 14.94 51.23 -11.35
C ILE A 7 14.33 50.13 -12.23
N LEU A 8 15.12 49.07 -12.47
CA LEU A 8 14.65 47.85 -13.12
C LEU A 8 13.73 47.08 -12.16
N LEU A 9 12.44 47.16 -12.41
CA LEU A 9 11.45 46.38 -11.66
C LEU A 9 11.56 44.92 -12.14
N ILE A 10 12.30 44.09 -11.41
CA ILE A 10 12.29 42.62 -11.59
C ILE A 10 11.03 42.14 -10.96
N THR A 11 9.95 41.98 -11.74
CA THR A 11 8.74 41.26 -11.32
C THR A 11 9.09 39.78 -11.20
N ILE A 12 9.22 39.33 -9.96
CA ILE A 12 9.43 37.93 -9.63
C ILE A 12 8.14 37.19 -9.99
N THR A 13 8.15 36.48 -11.13
CA THR A 13 7.12 35.51 -11.52
C THR A 13 7.23 34.21 -10.69
N SER A 14 7.34 34.34 -9.37
CA SER A 14 7.47 33.21 -8.44
C SER A 14 6.12 32.61 -8.01
N CYS A 15 4.99 33.21 -8.42
CA CYS A 15 3.68 32.90 -7.81
C CYS A 15 2.90 31.74 -8.44
N ASN A 16 3.47 30.99 -9.41
CA ASN A 16 2.71 29.99 -10.17
C ASN A 16 3.05 28.51 -9.86
N MET A 17 4.13 28.24 -9.14
CA MET A 17 4.53 26.87 -8.81
C MET A 17 3.90 26.33 -7.52
N GLU A 18 3.58 27.17 -6.55
CA GLU A 18 3.02 26.75 -5.24
C GLU A 18 1.64 26.07 -5.33
N ASN A 19 0.90 26.30 -6.41
CA ASN A 19 -0.45 25.74 -6.61
C ASN A 19 -0.49 24.55 -7.59
N LYS A 20 0.67 23.95 -7.89
CA LYS A 20 0.77 22.78 -8.77
C LYS A 20 1.36 21.60 -8.03
N ASP A 21 1.02 20.41 -8.49
CA ASP A 21 1.60 19.14 -8.07
C ASP A 21 1.73 18.21 -9.26
N VAL A 22 2.42 17.09 -9.08
CA VAL A 22 2.65 16.10 -10.14
C VAL A 22 1.46 15.14 -10.23
N LEU A 23 1.08 14.82 -11.45
CA LEU A 23 0.28 13.65 -11.79
C LEU A 23 1.20 12.68 -12.52
N ILE A 24 1.33 11.48 -11.97
CA ILE A 24 2.18 10.41 -12.52
C ILE A 24 1.36 9.60 -13.50
N THR A 25 1.97 9.21 -14.63
CA THR A 25 1.41 8.22 -15.55
C THR A 25 2.37 7.03 -15.66
N ILE A 26 1.90 5.84 -15.34
CA ILE A 26 2.61 4.56 -15.49
C ILE A 26 2.01 3.85 -16.70
N LYS A 27 2.75 3.79 -17.80
CA LYS A 27 2.35 3.13 -19.04
C LYS A 27 2.83 1.68 -19.05
N THR A 28 1.94 0.77 -19.40
CA THR A 28 2.23 -0.66 -19.52
C THR A 28 1.56 -1.25 -20.77
N PRO A 29 1.94 -2.47 -21.20
CA PRO A 29 1.24 -3.16 -22.28
C PRO A 29 -0.24 -3.47 -22.00
N TYR A 30 -0.64 -3.42 -20.70
CA TYR A 30 -2.02 -3.69 -20.26
C TYR A 30 -2.88 -2.43 -20.18
N GLY A 31 -2.27 -1.25 -20.32
CA GLY A 31 -2.91 0.07 -20.24
C GLY A 31 -2.14 1.03 -19.33
N ASP A 32 -2.66 2.23 -19.21
CA ASP A 32 -2.07 3.31 -18.43
C ASP A 32 -2.74 3.41 -17.06
N MET A 33 -1.92 3.61 -16.02
CA MET A 33 -2.37 3.94 -14.66
C MET A 33 -1.95 5.36 -14.33
N LYS A 34 -2.82 6.14 -13.68
CA LYS A 34 -2.42 7.44 -13.12
C LYS A 34 -2.34 7.38 -11.61
N ALA A 35 -1.31 8.03 -11.05
CA ALA A 35 -1.08 8.08 -9.62
C ALA A 35 -0.86 9.51 -9.13
N ILE A 36 -1.28 9.76 -7.89
CA ILE A 36 -0.92 10.93 -7.10
C ILE A 36 0.09 10.53 -6.02
N LEU A 37 0.95 11.48 -5.64
CA LEU A 37 1.94 11.29 -4.57
C LEU A 37 1.58 12.19 -3.39
N PHE A 38 1.76 11.69 -2.16
CA PHE A 38 1.35 12.37 -0.95
C PHE A 38 2.38 13.39 -0.48
N GLU A 39 1.91 14.56 -0.04
CA GLU A 39 2.76 15.63 0.52
C GLU A 39 3.33 15.24 1.89
N GLU A 40 2.64 14.36 2.61
CA GLU A 40 3.02 13.90 3.94
C GLU A 40 4.16 12.87 3.93
N THR A 41 4.59 12.43 2.74
CA THR A 41 5.75 11.55 2.55
C THR A 41 6.76 12.22 1.61
N PRO A 42 7.33 13.37 2.02
CA PRO A 42 8.09 14.25 1.13
C PRO A 42 9.38 13.63 0.61
N LEU A 43 10.04 12.75 1.36
CA LEU A 43 11.27 12.10 0.93
C LEU A 43 10.99 11.12 -0.21
N HIS A 44 9.99 10.25 -0.03
CA HIS A 44 9.57 9.29 -1.06
C HIS A 44 9.02 10.00 -2.30
N LYS A 45 8.16 11.01 -2.09
CA LYS A 45 7.61 11.83 -3.18
C LYS A 45 8.72 12.46 -4.00
N LYS A 46 9.66 13.15 -3.35
CA LYS A 46 10.80 13.80 -4.02
C LYS A 46 11.62 12.79 -4.80
N ASN A 47 12.00 11.70 -4.18
CA ASN A 47 12.81 10.65 -4.79
C ASN A 47 12.14 10.07 -6.05
N PHE A 48 10.85 9.70 -5.95
CA PHE A 48 10.11 9.15 -7.08
C PHE A 48 10.00 10.13 -8.24
N ILE A 49 9.77 11.42 -7.95
CA ILE A 49 9.76 12.51 -8.95
C ILE A 49 11.12 12.65 -9.64
N ASP A 50 12.20 12.65 -8.87
CA ASP A 50 13.55 12.84 -9.40
C ASP A 50 13.95 11.68 -10.32
N LEU A 51 13.69 10.43 -9.92
CA LEU A 51 13.96 9.26 -10.76
C LEU A 51 13.08 9.24 -12.02
N THR A 52 11.83 9.66 -11.90
CA THR A 52 10.92 9.78 -13.05
C THR A 52 11.45 10.82 -14.05
N LYS A 53 11.88 12.01 -13.58
CA LYS A 53 12.44 13.06 -14.44
C LYS A 53 13.72 12.62 -15.13
N GLN A 54 14.54 11.80 -14.47
CA GLN A 54 15.75 11.23 -15.03
C GLN A 54 15.48 10.07 -16.00
N GLY A 55 14.22 9.63 -16.14
CA GLY A 55 13.85 8.50 -16.97
C GLY A 55 14.33 7.14 -16.43
N GLN A 56 14.73 7.07 -15.16
CA GLN A 56 15.30 5.86 -14.56
C GLN A 56 14.33 4.68 -14.58
N PHE A 57 13.05 4.93 -14.44
CA PHE A 57 12.02 3.87 -14.48
C PHE A 57 11.69 3.38 -15.90
N ASN A 58 12.14 4.08 -16.94
CA ASN A 58 11.80 3.69 -18.31
C ASN A 58 12.42 2.34 -18.65
N SER A 59 11.59 1.43 -19.20
CA SER A 59 11.97 0.04 -19.50
C SER A 59 12.33 -0.82 -18.26
N THR A 60 12.03 -0.36 -17.03
CA THR A 60 11.94 -1.29 -15.90
C THR A 60 10.70 -2.17 -16.05
N ILE A 61 10.65 -3.26 -15.32
CA ILE A 61 9.55 -4.23 -15.38
C ILE A 61 8.89 -4.40 -14.02
N PHE A 62 7.68 -4.90 -14.01
CA PHE A 62 7.12 -5.54 -12.82
C PHE A 62 7.78 -6.91 -12.67
N HIS A 63 8.81 -6.98 -11.83
CA HIS A 63 9.66 -8.17 -11.68
C HIS A 63 9.13 -9.18 -10.67
N ARG A 64 8.13 -8.82 -9.87
CA ARG A 64 7.45 -9.70 -8.92
C ARG A 64 5.96 -9.37 -8.90
N VAL A 65 5.13 -10.36 -9.20
CA VAL A 65 3.67 -10.22 -9.29
C VAL A 65 3.01 -11.33 -8.48
N MET A 66 2.20 -10.95 -7.53
CA MET A 66 1.43 -11.87 -6.69
C MET A 66 -0.04 -11.42 -6.68
N LYS A 67 -0.88 -12.20 -7.34
CA LYS A 67 -2.33 -11.97 -7.34
C LYS A 67 -2.86 -11.94 -5.90
N ASP A 68 -3.87 -11.11 -5.67
CA ASP A 68 -4.49 -10.86 -4.36
C ASP A 68 -3.51 -10.27 -3.31
N PHE A 69 -2.35 -9.77 -3.76
CA PHE A 69 -1.36 -9.13 -2.89
C PHE A 69 -0.80 -7.85 -3.50
N MET A 70 0.14 -7.93 -4.48
CA MET A 70 0.76 -6.73 -5.05
C MET A 70 1.46 -7.02 -6.39
N ILE A 71 1.71 -5.93 -7.15
CA ILE A 71 2.60 -5.90 -8.29
C ILE A 71 3.80 -5.02 -7.96
N GLN A 72 5.03 -5.57 -7.98
CA GLN A 72 6.27 -4.89 -7.58
C GLN A 72 7.17 -4.67 -8.78
N GLY A 73 7.70 -3.45 -8.91
CA GLY A 73 8.57 -3.06 -10.01
C GLY A 73 9.51 -1.92 -9.65
N GLY A 74 10.00 -1.23 -10.67
CA GLY A 74 10.87 -0.06 -10.52
C GLY A 74 12.32 -0.38 -10.17
N ASP A 75 12.74 -1.64 -10.20
CA ASP A 75 14.13 -2.01 -9.95
C ASP A 75 15.01 -1.63 -11.14
N VAL A 76 15.64 -0.47 -11.05
CA VAL A 76 16.56 0.06 -12.07
C VAL A 76 17.85 -0.75 -12.14
N ASN A 77 18.21 -1.45 -11.07
CA ASN A 77 19.45 -2.23 -10.98
C ASN A 77 19.41 -3.51 -11.83
N LEU A 78 18.21 -4.01 -12.13
CA LEU A 78 18.02 -5.15 -13.03
C LEU A 78 18.45 -4.88 -14.46
N LYS A 79 18.62 -3.63 -14.85
CA LYS A 79 19.09 -3.24 -16.19
C LYS A 79 20.59 -3.36 -16.37
N GLY A 80 21.36 -3.64 -15.30
CA GLY A 80 22.82 -3.63 -15.33
C GLY A 80 23.41 -2.23 -15.54
N ASP A 81 22.69 -1.19 -15.14
CA ASP A 81 23.15 0.21 -15.19
C ASP A 81 24.33 0.38 -14.22
N PRO A 82 25.48 0.95 -14.69
CA PRO A 82 26.59 1.28 -13.81
C PRO A 82 26.25 2.31 -12.72
N ASN A 83 25.14 3.03 -12.86
CA ASN A 83 24.61 3.97 -11.85
C ASN A 83 23.55 3.30 -10.96
N ALA A 84 23.82 2.07 -10.50
CA ALA A 84 22.94 1.35 -9.60
C ALA A 84 22.47 2.22 -8.41
N ILE A 85 21.19 2.15 -8.09
CA ILE A 85 20.62 2.82 -6.92
C ILE A 85 20.72 1.89 -5.73
N ASP A 86 21.65 2.18 -4.82
CA ASP A 86 21.96 1.41 -3.62
C ASP A 86 21.61 2.12 -2.31
N TYR A 87 21.14 3.38 -2.39
CA TYR A 87 20.72 4.13 -1.21
C TYR A 87 19.33 3.70 -0.73
N THR A 88 19.07 3.95 0.54
CA THR A 88 17.77 3.78 1.19
C THR A 88 17.14 5.13 1.54
N ILE A 89 15.83 5.11 1.74
CA ILE A 89 15.05 6.28 2.16
C ILE A 89 14.49 5.98 3.55
N PRO A 90 14.70 6.88 4.55
CA PRO A 90 14.07 6.73 5.86
C PRO A 90 12.56 6.53 5.74
N SER A 91 12.01 5.63 6.55
CA SER A 91 10.56 5.37 6.54
C SER A 91 9.76 6.62 6.88
N GLU A 92 8.65 6.83 6.18
CA GLU A 92 7.69 7.91 6.40
C GLU A 92 6.30 7.30 6.66
N PHE A 93 6.19 6.48 7.74
CA PHE A 93 4.91 5.86 8.12
C PHE A 93 3.90 6.93 8.52
N ASN A 94 2.67 6.79 8.04
CA ASN A 94 1.60 7.72 8.34
C ASN A 94 0.26 6.97 8.39
N ASP A 95 -0.42 7.02 9.53
CA ASP A 95 -1.66 6.28 9.79
C ASP A 95 -2.83 6.65 8.87
N LYS A 96 -2.75 7.82 8.20
CA LYS A 96 -3.73 8.22 7.18
C LYS A 96 -3.63 7.41 5.90
N PHE A 97 -2.47 6.82 5.62
CA PHE A 97 -2.18 6.10 4.39
C PHE A 97 -1.95 4.62 4.72
N PHE A 98 -2.74 3.79 4.12
CA PHE A 98 -2.75 2.37 4.38
C PHE A 98 -2.82 1.57 3.06
N HIS A 99 -2.56 0.28 3.14
CA HIS A 99 -2.37 -0.58 1.97
C HIS A 99 -3.69 -1.07 1.36
N SER A 100 -4.63 -0.13 1.09
CA SER A 100 -5.80 -0.45 0.28
C SER A 100 -5.41 -0.72 -1.17
N LYS A 101 -6.27 -1.42 -1.93
CA LYS A 101 -6.06 -1.64 -3.37
C LYS A 101 -5.73 -0.34 -4.10
N GLY A 102 -4.67 -0.38 -4.90
CA GLY A 102 -4.16 0.80 -5.61
C GLY A 102 -3.19 1.67 -4.80
N ALA A 103 -2.92 1.38 -3.53
CA ALA A 103 -1.88 2.07 -2.77
C ALA A 103 -0.52 1.87 -3.44
N LEU A 104 0.24 2.96 -3.58
CA LEU A 104 1.61 2.99 -4.11
C LEU A 104 2.56 3.09 -2.92
N ALA A 105 3.35 2.04 -2.69
CA ALA A 105 4.21 1.90 -1.53
C ALA A 105 5.64 1.51 -1.91
N ALA A 106 6.59 1.85 -1.04
CA ALA A 106 8.00 1.56 -1.26
C ALA A 106 8.37 0.16 -0.77
N ALA A 107 9.09 -0.61 -1.59
CA ALA A 107 9.64 -1.88 -1.17
C ALA A 107 10.82 -1.69 -0.22
N ARG A 108 11.14 -2.67 0.61
CA ARG A 108 12.29 -2.67 1.51
C ARG A 108 12.83 -4.08 1.77
N GLN A 109 14.04 -4.15 2.29
CA GLN A 109 14.60 -5.38 2.80
C GLN A 109 13.92 -5.81 4.13
N PRO A 110 13.92 -7.11 4.45
CA PRO A 110 13.33 -7.63 5.69
C PRO A 110 14.09 -7.14 6.94
N ASP A 111 13.40 -7.14 8.09
CA ASP A 111 13.87 -6.54 9.35
C ASP A 111 15.21 -7.09 9.87
N ASN A 112 15.53 -8.35 9.57
CA ASN A 112 16.80 -8.97 9.98
C ASN A 112 18.04 -8.33 9.31
N VAL A 113 17.87 -7.69 8.15
CA VAL A 113 18.95 -6.96 7.44
C VAL A 113 18.71 -5.46 7.42
N ASN A 114 17.49 -5.02 7.71
CA ASN A 114 17.07 -3.62 7.67
C ASN A 114 16.18 -3.29 8.89
N PRO A 115 16.72 -3.30 10.12
CA PRO A 115 15.93 -3.07 11.34
C PRO A 115 15.35 -1.66 11.44
N LYS A 116 15.87 -0.70 10.66
CA LYS A 116 15.32 0.66 10.58
C LYS A 116 14.13 0.78 9.63
N LYS A 117 13.77 -0.29 8.93
CA LYS A 117 12.67 -0.32 7.96
C LYS A 117 12.79 0.75 6.86
N GLU A 118 14.02 1.11 6.50
CA GLU A 118 14.27 2.07 5.42
C GLU A 118 13.84 1.49 4.08
N SER A 119 13.26 2.32 3.22
CA SER A 119 12.77 1.92 1.91
C SER A 119 13.90 1.82 0.88
N SER A 120 13.74 0.95 -0.11
CA SER A 120 14.59 0.96 -1.31
C SER A 120 14.52 2.30 -2.03
N GLY A 121 15.65 2.77 -2.54
CA GLY A 121 15.73 4.01 -3.30
C GLY A 121 14.98 3.97 -4.64
N CYS A 122 14.62 2.79 -5.17
CA CYS A 122 13.97 2.71 -6.48
C CYS A 122 12.80 1.74 -6.56
N GLN A 123 12.77 0.66 -5.77
CA GLN A 123 11.72 -0.34 -5.89
C GLN A 123 10.44 0.08 -5.20
N PHE A 124 9.32 -0.07 -5.89
CA PHE A 124 7.99 0.21 -5.37
C PHE A 124 7.04 -0.95 -5.71
N TYR A 125 5.90 -0.98 -5.04
CA TYR A 125 4.80 -1.86 -5.39
C TYR A 125 3.47 -1.13 -5.38
N ILE A 126 2.52 -1.67 -6.14
CA ILE A 126 1.13 -1.24 -6.15
C ILE A 126 0.31 -2.39 -5.58
N VAL A 127 -0.51 -2.10 -4.60
CA VAL A 127 -1.34 -3.10 -3.93
C VAL A 127 -2.44 -3.57 -4.87
N ASP A 128 -2.50 -4.87 -5.12
CA ASP A 128 -3.66 -5.56 -5.69
C ASP A 128 -4.64 -5.93 -4.57
N GLY A 129 -4.14 -6.66 -3.57
CA GLY A 129 -4.86 -6.98 -2.33
C GLY A 129 -6.07 -7.88 -2.51
N GLN A 130 -6.61 -8.32 -1.40
CA GLN A 130 -7.86 -9.10 -1.35
C GLN A 130 -8.91 -8.38 -0.50
N VAL A 131 -10.17 -8.70 -0.71
CA VAL A 131 -11.28 -8.23 0.12
C VAL A 131 -11.37 -9.11 1.37
N PHE A 132 -11.49 -8.50 2.53
CA PHE A 132 -11.61 -9.15 3.83
C PHE A 132 -13.05 -9.06 4.34
N SER A 133 -13.52 -10.07 5.04
CA SER A 133 -14.73 -9.93 5.85
C SER A 133 -14.49 -8.99 7.03
N ARG A 134 -15.55 -8.34 7.53
CA ARG A 134 -15.42 -7.47 8.72
C ARG A 134 -14.87 -8.23 9.92
N ASP A 135 -15.27 -9.49 10.11
CA ASP A 135 -14.75 -10.33 11.18
C ASP A 135 -13.25 -10.57 11.10
N GLU A 136 -12.70 -10.73 9.89
CA GLU A 136 -11.25 -10.88 9.70
C GLU A 136 -10.45 -9.63 10.06
N LEU A 137 -11.10 -8.48 10.03
CA LEU A 137 -10.49 -7.19 10.32
C LEU A 137 -10.70 -6.72 11.77
N THR A 138 -11.71 -7.25 12.44
CA THR A 138 -12.13 -6.78 13.78
C THR A 138 -11.95 -7.81 14.88
N ILE A 139 -11.58 -9.06 14.54
CA ILE A 139 -11.46 -10.16 15.50
C ILE A 139 -10.06 -10.77 15.41
N ASP A 140 -9.38 -10.82 16.55
CA ASP A 140 -8.19 -11.66 16.71
C ASP A 140 -8.63 -13.13 16.82
N ILE A 141 -8.67 -13.78 15.66
CA ILE A 141 -9.12 -15.18 15.57
C ILE A 141 -8.20 -16.14 16.33
N GLN A 142 -6.91 -15.78 16.50
CA GLN A 142 -5.98 -16.62 17.27
C GLN A 142 -6.27 -16.52 18.77
N ALA A 143 -6.47 -15.31 19.28
CA ALA A 143 -6.89 -15.10 20.66
C ALA A 143 -8.24 -15.77 20.94
N LEU A 144 -9.19 -15.69 19.99
CA LEU A 144 -10.47 -16.39 20.11
C LEU A 144 -10.30 -17.91 20.17
N TYR A 145 -9.50 -18.52 19.30
CA TYR A 145 -9.25 -19.96 19.36
C TYR A 145 -8.57 -20.39 20.64
N GLN A 146 -7.63 -19.60 21.17
CA GLN A 146 -7.01 -19.87 22.48
C GLN A 146 -8.07 -19.85 23.60
N GLY A 147 -8.96 -18.87 23.60
CA GLY A 147 -10.04 -18.79 24.57
C GLY A 147 -11.02 -19.97 24.47
N VAL A 148 -11.39 -20.35 23.24
CA VAL A 148 -12.25 -21.53 23.01
C VAL A 148 -11.59 -22.83 23.49
N GLN A 149 -10.26 -22.96 23.34
CA GLN A 149 -9.54 -24.11 23.90
C GLN A 149 -9.58 -24.18 25.44
N LEU A 150 -9.66 -23.03 26.11
CA LEU A 150 -9.88 -23.00 27.56
C LEU A 150 -11.29 -23.49 27.91
N LEU A 151 -12.31 -23.13 27.13
CA LEU A 151 -13.68 -23.66 27.31
C LEU A 151 -13.71 -25.20 27.21
N PHE A 152 -12.91 -25.81 26.34
CA PHE A 152 -12.87 -27.27 26.18
C PHE A 152 -12.43 -28.02 27.45
N GLN A 153 -11.78 -27.33 28.39
CA GLN A 153 -11.33 -27.93 29.65
C GLN A 153 -12.46 -28.03 30.70
N GLU A 154 -13.59 -27.37 30.44
CA GLU A 154 -14.74 -27.33 31.31
C GLU A 154 -15.82 -28.32 30.87
N GLU A 155 -16.41 -29.05 31.82
CA GLU A 155 -17.42 -30.05 31.52
C GLU A 155 -18.68 -29.44 30.89
N GLU A 156 -19.00 -28.18 31.22
CA GLU A 156 -20.12 -27.42 30.67
C GLU A 156 -20.04 -27.29 29.13
N TYR A 157 -18.81 -27.25 28.56
CA TYR A 157 -18.58 -27.06 27.12
C TYR A 157 -18.15 -28.35 26.41
N LYS A 158 -18.47 -29.49 26.96
CA LYS A 158 -18.13 -30.78 26.37
C LYS A 158 -18.74 -30.96 24.96
N ASP A 159 -19.96 -30.49 24.77
CA ASP A 159 -20.65 -30.59 23.47
C ASP A 159 -19.96 -29.68 22.44
N LEU A 160 -19.55 -28.46 22.82
CA LEU A 160 -18.77 -27.59 21.98
C LEU A 160 -17.46 -28.25 21.50
N ARG A 161 -16.74 -28.92 22.41
CA ARG A 161 -15.52 -29.64 22.03
C ARG A 161 -15.84 -30.75 21.01
N ASN A 162 -16.93 -31.47 21.15
CA ASN A 162 -17.34 -32.48 20.21
C ASN A 162 -17.73 -31.90 18.83
N GLU A 163 -18.43 -30.76 18.79
CA GLU A 163 -18.74 -30.04 17.56
C GLU A 163 -17.49 -29.56 16.85
N PHE A 164 -16.50 -28.98 17.58
CA PHE A 164 -15.22 -28.57 17.01
C PHE A 164 -14.48 -29.73 16.35
N ILE A 165 -14.47 -30.91 16.94
CA ILE A 165 -13.85 -32.11 16.36
C ILE A 165 -14.50 -32.47 15.02
N GLN A 166 -15.80 -32.28 14.88
CA GLN A 166 -16.51 -32.58 13.62
C GLN A 166 -16.15 -31.61 12.50
N VAL A 167 -15.91 -30.34 12.85
CA VAL A 167 -15.67 -29.28 11.85
C VAL A 167 -14.18 -28.90 11.70
N GLN A 168 -13.25 -29.48 12.46
CA GLN A 168 -11.84 -29.09 12.53
C GLN A 168 -11.09 -29.06 11.17
N ASN A 169 -11.56 -29.85 10.20
CA ASN A 169 -10.98 -29.88 8.86
C ASN A 169 -11.62 -28.84 7.91
N ASN A 170 -12.66 -28.13 8.34
CA ASN A 170 -13.29 -27.05 7.61
C ASN A 170 -13.04 -25.72 8.32
N ARG A 171 -12.12 -24.92 7.80
CA ARG A 171 -11.67 -23.65 8.42
C ARG A 171 -12.83 -22.66 8.63
N ASP A 172 -13.75 -22.57 7.67
CA ASP A 172 -14.86 -21.61 7.74
C ASP A 172 -15.89 -22.02 8.79
N GLU A 173 -16.23 -23.30 8.86
CA GLU A 173 -17.14 -23.82 9.90
C GLU A 173 -16.49 -23.72 11.29
N THR A 174 -15.21 -24.04 11.42
CA THR A 174 -14.47 -23.90 12.68
C THR A 174 -14.49 -22.45 13.15
N LYS A 175 -14.21 -21.49 12.25
CA LYS A 175 -14.27 -20.05 12.54
C LYS A 175 -15.68 -19.63 12.96
N LYS A 176 -16.69 -20.04 12.19
CA LYS A 176 -18.10 -19.72 12.49
C LYS A 176 -18.54 -20.24 13.86
N LEU A 177 -18.12 -21.45 14.21
CA LEU A 177 -18.41 -22.03 15.52
C LEU A 177 -17.70 -21.25 16.64
N ALA A 178 -16.40 -20.91 16.47
CA ALA A 178 -15.66 -20.13 17.45
C ALA A 178 -16.31 -18.77 17.71
N LEU A 179 -16.77 -18.07 16.66
CA LEU A 179 -17.41 -16.76 16.76
C LEU A 179 -18.65 -16.74 17.66
N GLN A 180 -19.39 -17.86 17.76
CA GLN A 180 -20.57 -17.98 18.64
C GLN A 180 -20.18 -17.89 20.13
N TYR A 181 -18.94 -18.19 20.47
CA TYR A 181 -18.44 -18.19 21.84
C TYR A 181 -17.55 -16.99 22.18
N LYS A 182 -17.44 -16.02 21.25
CA LYS A 182 -16.59 -14.85 21.42
C LYS A 182 -16.85 -14.10 22.71
N ASP A 183 -18.11 -13.73 22.96
CA ASP A 183 -18.47 -12.94 24.15
C ASP A 183 -18.24 -13.72 25.44
N ILE A 184 -18.47 -15.02 25.42
CA ILE A 184 -18.18 -15.92 26.57
C ILE A 184 -16.68 -15.95 26.86
N VAL A 185 -15.85 -16.05 25.82
CA VAL A 185 -14.39 -16.04 25.94
C VAL A 185 -13.92 -14.70 26.51
N ASP A 186 -14.41 -13.58 25.96
CA ASP A 186 -14.04 -12.24 26.39
C ASP A 186 -14.41 -12.01 27.88
N GLU A 187 -15.65 -12.36 28.28
CA GLU A 187 -16.15 -12.14 29.64
C GLU A 187 -15.52 -13.08 30.66
N LYS A 188 -15.45 -14.38 30.34
CA LYS A 188 -15.04 -15.41 31.29
C LYS A 188 -13.54 -15.42 31.57
N TYR A 189 -12.72 -15.20 30.53
CA TYR A 189 -11.28 -15.27 30.63
C TYR A 189 -10.58 -13.91 30.52
N GLY A 190 -11.31 -12.83 30.28
CA GLY A 190 -10.74 -11.50 30.10
C GLY A 190 -9.84 -11.40 28.84
N ILE A 191 -10.09 -12.26 27.85
CA ILE A 191 -9.35 -12.28 26.60
C ILE A 191 -9.98 -11.25 25.66
N LYS A 192 -9.22 -10.18 25.29
CA LYS A 192 -9.70 -9.21 24.29
C LYS A 192 -9.56 -9.81 22.89
N THR A 193 -10.63 -10.39 22.37
CA THR A 193 -10.65 -10.93 21.00
C THR A 193 -11.00 -9.90 19.95
N SER A 194 -11.50 -8.72 20.34
CA SER A 194 -11.80 -7.63 19.40
C SER A 194 -10.55 -6.82 19.11
N MET A 195 -10.32 -6.51 17.81
CA MET A 195 -9.29 -5.62 17.33
C MET A 195 -9.88 -4.24 17.01
N ASP A 196 -9.17 -3.19 17.44
CA ASP A 196 -9.55 -1.83 17.10
C ASP A 196 -9.05 -1.49 15.69
N ILE A 197 -9.95 -1.18 14.79
CA ILE A 197 -9.64 -0.71 13.44
C ILE A 197 -10.43 0.57 13.15
N VAL A 198 -9.78 1.58 12.58
CA VAL A 198 -10.47 2.81 12.21
C VAL A 198 -11.49 2.56 11.09
N PRO A 199 -12.66 3.22 11.12
CA PRO A 199 -13.75 2.96 10.17
C PRO A 199 -13.34 3.04 8.70
N GLU A 200 -12.48 3.99 8.35
CA GLU A 200 -11.98 4.19 6.98
C GLU A 200 -11.19 2.98 6.46
N LYS A 201 -10.35 2.39 7.32
CA LYS A 201 -9.59 1.16 6.99
C LYS A 201 -10.51 -0.04 6.88
N LEU A 202 -11.46 -0.17 7.83
CA LEU A 202 -12.45 -1.24 7.84
C LEU A 202 -13.26 -1.23 6.54
N ASP A 203 -13.76 -0.06 6.14
CA ASP A 203 -14.57 0.08 4.94
C ASP A 203 -13.73 -0.15 3.66
N ALA A 204 -12.50 0.36 3.61
CA ALA A 204 -11.63 0.14 2.46
C ALA A 204 -11.30 -1.34 2.28
N TYR A 205 -10.83 -2.02 3.33
CA TYR A 205 -10.41 -3.42 3.24
C TYR A 205 -11.59 -4.39 3.03
N SER A 206 -12.80 -4.05 3.52
CA SER A 206 -13.98 -4.90 3.34
C SER A 206 -14.73 -4.68 2.02
N ASN A 207 -14.53 -3.55 1.34
CA ASN A 207 -15.23 -3.25 0.09
C ASN A 207 -14.31 -3.25 -1.15
N VAL A 208 -13.11 -2.69 -1.00
CA VAL A 208 -12.17 -2.52 -2.12
C VAL A 208 -11.04 -3.55 -2.04
N GLY A 209 -10.65 -3.92 -0.83
CA GLY A 209 -9.56 -4.83 -0.56
C GLY A 209 -8.24 -4.13 -0.26
N GLY A 210 -7.22 -4.95 -0.02
CA GLY A 210 -5.88 -4.45 0.29
C GLY A 210 -5.00 -5.49 0.98
N SER A 211 -3.99 -4.98 1.71
CA SER A 211 -3.00 -5.79 2.42
C SER A 211 -2.74 -5.23 3.82
N PRO A 212 -3.70 -5.34 4.76
CA PRO A 212 -3.67 -4.68 6.06
C PRO A 212 -2.44 -5.05 6.92
N HIS A 213 -1.85 -6.22 6.71
CA HIS A 213 -0.65 -6.66 7.43
C HIS A 213 0.63 -5.86 7.10
N LEU A 214 0.58 -5.00 6.08
CA LEU A 214 1.69 -4.11 5.71
C LEU A 214 1.57 -2.72 6.34
N ASP A 215 0.45 -2.40 6.99
CA ASP A 215 0.24 -1.09 7.61
C ASP A 215 1.23 -0.85 8.74
N GLY A 216 1.88 0.33 8.73
CA GLY A 216 2.94 0.67 9.69
C GLY A 216 4.29 -0.05 9.45
N GLU A 217 4.35 -0.93 8.44
CA GLU A 217 5.55 -1.70 8.10
C GLU A 217 6.24 -1.20 6.83
N TYR A 218 5.50 -0.58 5.92
CA TYR A 218 5.99 -0.04 4.66
C TYR A 218 5.42 1.36 4.43
N THR A 219 6.19 2.24 3.79
CA THR A 219 5.74 3.60 3.49
C THR A 219 4.82 3.60 2.27
N VAL A 220 3.57 3.98 2.48
CA VAL A 220 2.62 4.30 1.41
C VAL A 220 2.82 5.77 1.07
N PHE A 221 3.29 6.08 -0.15
CA PHE A 221 3.64 7.43 -0.56
C PHE A 221 2.78 7.99 -1.70
N GLY A 222 1.80 7.21 -2.16
CA GLY A 222 0.87 7.62 -3.21
C GLY A 222 -0.25 6.61 -3.41
N ARG A 223 -1.07 6.85 -4.42
CA ARG A 223 -2.11 5.90 -4.83
C ARG A 223 -2.43 6.03 -6.31
N ILE A 224 -2.85 4.94 -6.91
CA ILE A 224 -3.45 4.90 -8.24
C ILE A 224 -4.85 5.55 -8.16
N VAL A 225 -5.14 6.44 -9.08
CA VAL A 225 -6.40 7.20 -9.14
C VAL A 225 -7.19 6.97 -10.43
N GLU A 226 -6.53 6.47 -11.47
CA GLU A 226 -7.14 6.00 -12.73
C GLU A 226 -6.45 4.73 -13.18
N GLY A 227 -7.16 3.82 -13.83
CA GLY A 227 -6.62 2.55 -14.32
C GLY A 227 -6.43 1.48 -13.23
N ILE A 228 -7.29 1.45 -12.22
CA ILE A 228 -7.27 0.42 -11.15
C ILE A 228 -7.41 -0.99 -11.75
N ASP A 229 -8.22 -1.16 -12.80
CA ASP A 229 -8.40 -2.43 -13.51
C ASP A 229 -7.11 -2.94 -14.18
N ILE A 230 -6.16 -2.06 -14.45
CA ILE A 230 -4.85 -2.45 -15.01
C ILE A 230 -4.03 -3.24 -13.97
N ILE A 231 -4.21 -2.93 -12.68
CA ILE A 231 -3.58 -3.69 -11.59
C ILE A 231 -4.03 -5.15 -11.66
N ASP A 232 -5.34 -5.39 -11.79
CA ASP A 232 -5.91 -6.74 -11.90
C ASP A 232 -5.36 -7.50 -13.12
N LYS A 233 -5.24 -6.82 -14.27
CA LYS A 233 -4.72 -7.40 -15.50
C LYS A 233 -3.26 -7.82 -15.34
N ILE A 234 -2.44 -6.99 -14.69
CA ILE A 234 -1.04 -7.32 -14.41
C ILE A 234 -0.95 -8.42 -13.34
N ALA A 235 -1.75 -8.35 -12.28
CA ALA A 235 -1.78 -9.34 -11.21
C ALA A 235 -2.19 -10.75 -11.70
N ALA A 236 -2.93 -10.81 -12.81
CA ALA A 236 -3.39 -12.06 -13.43
C ALA A 236 -2.38 -12.72 -14.39
N VAL A 237 -1.22 -12.12 -14.64
CA VAL A 237 -0.22 -12.70 -15.56
C VAL A 237 0.34 -14.00 -14.99
N LYS A 238 0.74 -14.91 -15.86
CA LYS A 238 1.41 -16.14 -15.44
C LYS A 238 2.80 -15.82 -14.88
N THR A 239 3.10 -16.38 -13.72
CA THR A 239 4.37 -16.20 -13.02
C THR A 239 5.12 -17.54 -12.90
N GLY A 240 6.45 -17.45 -12.85
CA GLY A 240 7.38 -18.56 -12.61
C GLY A 240 8.00 -18.50 -11.22
N GLN A 241 9.21 -19.02 -11.10
CA GLN A 241 9.96 -19.03 -9.84
C GLN A 241 10.13 -17.60 -9.29
N GLY A 242 9.96 -17.42 -7.97
CA GLY A 242 10.05 -16.13 -7.31
C GLY A 242 8.93 -15.16 -7.65
N ASN A 243 7.81 -15.66 -8.17
CA ASN A 243 6.68 -14.85 -8.63
C ASN A 243 7.05 -13.84 -9.73
N LYS A 244 8.09 -14.12 -10.51
CA LYS A 244 8.46 -13.32 -11.68
C LYS A 244 7.49 -13.64 -12.83
N PRO A 245 6.90 -12.63 -13.53
CA PRO A 245 6.16 -12.86 -14.75
C PRO A 245 6.96 -13.68 -15.78
N ILE A 246 6.31 -14.65 -16.45
CA ILE A 246 6.97 -15.46 -17.51
C ILE A 246 7.30 -14.57 -18.70
N GLU A 247 6.39 -13.66 -19.04
CA GLU A 247 6.61 -12.60 -20.04
C GLU A 247 6.82 -11.29 -19.29
N ASP A 248 7.91 -10.58 -19.59
CA ASP A 248 8.21 -9.31 -18.94
C ASP A 248 7.07 -8.31 -19.14
N VAL A 249 6.70 -7.62 -18.07
CA VAL A 249 5.71 -6.53 -18.07
C VAL A 249 6.46 -5.22 -17.92
N PRO A 250 6.90 -4.60 -19.03
CA PRO A 250 7.66 -3.35 -18.98
C PRO A 250 6.77 -2.17 -18.60
N MET A 251 7.39 -1.14 -18.02
CA MET A 251 6.74 0.12 -17.74
C MET A 251 7.56 1.31 -18.23
N THR A 252 6.85 2.40 -18.48
CA THR A 252 7.41 3.73 -18.67
C THR A 252 6.67 4.67 -17.76
N ILE A 253 7.41 5.46 -16.94
CA ILE A 253 6.81 6.40 -16.01
C ILE A 253 7.10 7.83 -16.47
N SER A 254 6.05 8.63 -16.53
CA SER A 254 6.11 10.06 -16.83
C SER A 254 5.32 10.88 -15.82
N LEU A 255 5.57 12.19 -15.80
CA LEU A 255 4.84 13.10 -14.92
C LEU A 255 4.42 14.35 -15.68
N GLU A 256 3.32 14.93 -15.23
CA GLU A 256 2.86 16.26 -15.65
C GLU A 256 2.55 17.13 -14.45
N MET A 257 2.73 18.45 -14.62
CA MET A 257 2.41 19.43 -13.57
C MET A 257 0.98 19.90 -13.74
N VAL A 258 0.11 19.54 -12.81
CA VAL A 258 -1.30 19.93 -12.78
C VAL A 258 -1.60 20.82 -11.57
N LYS A 259 -2.72 21.54 -11.61
CA LYS A 259 -3.16 22.34 -10.46
C LYS A 259 -3.54 21.42 -9.29
N LYS A 260 -3.16 21.75 -8.07
CA LYS A 260 -3.57 21.02 -6.84
C LYS A 260 -5.10 20.91 -6.75
N ASN A 261 -5.83 21.96 -7.09
CA ASN A 261 -7.30 21.93 -7.15
C ASN A 261 -7.85 20.92 -8.15
N PHE A 262 -7.14 20.67 -9.27
CA PHE A 262 -7.52 19.60 -10.21
C PHE A 262 -7.41 18.23 -9.53
N ILE A 263 -6.32 17.96 -8.83
CA ILE A 263 -6.12 16.70 -8.09
C ILE A 263 -7.19 16.53 -7.00
N SER A 264 -7.42 17.57 -6.19
CA SER A 264 -8.43 17.50 -5.12
C SER A 264 -9.83 17.26 -5.66
N LYS A 265 -10.22 17.98 -6.74
CA LYS A 265 -11.55 17.88 -7.33
C LYS A 265 -11.81 16.54 -8.00
N ASN A 266 -10.82 16.01 -8.73
CA ASN A 266 -11.02 14.81 -9.55
C ASN A 266 -10.68 13.51 -8.80
N TYR A 267 -9.77 13.59 -7.83
CA TYR A 267 -9.23 12.39 -7.15
C TYR A 267 -9.44 12.40 -5.62
N GLY A 268 -10.08 13.44 -5.08
CA GLY A 268 -10.45 13.52 -3.67
C GLY A 268 -9.28 13.64 -2.69
N TYR A 269 -8.06 13.93 -3.16
CA TYR A 269 -6.92 14.13 -2.27
C TYR A 269 -6.99 15.50 -1.60
N GLN A 270 -6.92 15.49 -0.27
CA GLN A 270 -6.89 16.71 0.54
C GLN A 270 -5.46 17.02 0.91
N TYR A 271 -4.95 18.13 0.39
CA TYR A 271 -3.61 18.61 0.75
C TYR A 271 -3.58 19.06 2.21
N PRO A 272 -2.48 18.78 2.94
CA PRO A 272 -2.34 19.30 4.31
C PRO A 272 -2.38 20.82 4.30
N ASN A 273 -3.04 21.40 5.31
CA ASN A 273 -2.98 22.84 5.53
C ASN A 273 -1.53 23.23 5.85
N LYS A 274 -1.04 24.26 5.17
CA LYS A 274 0.30 24.82 5.43
C LYS A 274 0.34 25.55 6.77
#